data_5123750572782510f878c9c351610e8e
#
_entry.id   5123750572782510f878c9c351610e8e
#
_cell.length_a   1.000
_cell.length_b   1.000
_cell.length_c   1.000
_cell.angle_alpha   90.00
_cell.angle_beta   90.00
_cell.angle_gamma   90.00
#
_symmetry.space_group_name_H-M   'P 1'
#
loop_
_entity.id
_entity.type
_entity.pdbx_description
1 polymer ?
#
loop_
_entity_poly.entity_id
_entity_poly.type
_entity_poly.pdbx_seq_one_letter_code
_entity_poly.pdbx_strand_id
1 'polypeptide(L)'
;MKLISITIVVGFILLIIAAFFAIKLQIDNVKDIQIQQQEEHRKTNQFLLSTVDWSTRRQRLTLFIRDIIVKSRLKVKNPIPLEEAYLIAETDVVESEKYPNVDVLLLLAMQRCESRFNRQAVSSEGAIGINQLMPSTGRLLCTHFGIEYCDSLLYDIATSTKLAAKLLDILYTTYQRYDLTLADYNGGPYAASYYKNKRSSLPEETAAYVPSVLKTWENYKEAFKVYNINLESNSTVINLGSTSNIDTINKLGIIKP
;
A
#
# COMPACT_ATOMS: atom_id res chain seq x y z
N MET A 1 8.86 -85.17 -6.20
CA MET A 1 9.87 -84.13 -6.54
C MET A 1 9.34 -82.94 -7.27
N LYS A 2 8.49 -83.06 -8.29
CA LYS A 2 8.02 -81.87 -9.06
C LYS A 2 7.12 -80.87 -8.29
N LEU A 3 6.31 -81.29 -7.33
CA LEU A 3 5.45 -80.42 -6.55
C LEU A 3 6.24 -79.54 -5.56
N ILE A 4 7.27 -80.06 -4.90
CA ILE A 4 8.14 -79.32 -3.97
C ILE A 4 8.91 -78.22 -4.71
N SER A 5 9.34 -78.47 -5.91
CA SER A 5 10.04 -77.50 -6.77
C SER A 5 9.13 -76.30 -7.15
N ILE A 6 7.85 -76.55 -7.43
CA ILE A 6 6.90 -75.48 -7.81
C ILE A 6 6.60 -74.58 -6.60
N THR A 7 6.42 -75.15 -5.41
CA THR A 7 6.13 -74.41 -4.17
C THR A 7 7.30 -73.44 -3.80
N ILE A 8 8.53 -73.92 -3.96
CA ILE A 8 9.72 -73.10 -3.72
C ILE A 8 9.81 -71.94 -4.74
N VAL A 9 9.53 -72.19 -6.00
CA VAL A 9 9.57 -71.17 -7.04
C VAL A 9 8.47 -70.11 -6.79
N VAL A 10 7.25 -70.52 -6.44
CA VAL A 10 6.14 -69.61 -6.12
C VAL A 10 6.48 -68.77 -4.89
N GLY A 11 7.08 -69.36 -3.82
CA GLY A 11 7.53 -68.65 -2.63
C GLY A 11 8.57 -67.57 -2.94
N PHE A 12 9.51 -67.90 -3.83
CA PHE A 12 10.53 -66.94 -4.25
C PHE A 12 9.97 -65.78 -5.08
N ILE A 13 9.00 -66.04 -5.92
CA ILE A 13 8.30 -65.00 -6.69
C ILE A 13 7.54 -64.06 -5.74
N LEU A 14 6.82 -64.61 -4.77
CA LEU A 14 6.12 -63.78 -3.76
C LEU A 14 7.04 -62.90 -2.96
N LEU A 15 8.23 -63.40 -2.57
CA LEU A 15 9.24 -62.64 -1.87
C LEU A 15 9.80 -61.49 -2.74
N ILE A 16 10.02 -61.70 -4.04
CA ILE A 16 10.45 -60.66 -4.98
C ILE A 16 9.36 -59.58 -5.13
N ILE A 17 8.12 -60.00 -5.24
CA ILE A 17 6.99 -59.04 -5.34
C ILE A 17 6.87 -58.21 -4.05
N ALA A 18 6.99 -58.84 -2.86
CA ALA A 18 6.95 -58.13 -1.59
C ALA A 18 8.11 -57.14 -1.47
N ALA A 19 9.34 -57.52 -1.84
CA ALA A 19 10.51 -56.64 -1.85
C ALA A 19 10.32 -55.48 -2.82
N PHE A 20 9.74 -55.72 -4.01
CA PHE A 20 9.44 -54.64 -4.97
C PHE A 20 8.43 -53.64 -4.42
N PHE A 21 7.37 -54.11 -3.73
CA PHE A 21 6.40 -53.24 -3.08
C PHE A 21 7.01 -52.45 -1.93
N ALA A 22 7.88 -53.05 -1.13
CA ALA A 22 8.58 -52.34 -0.02
C ALA A 22 9.51 -51.25 -0.55
N ILE A 23 10.25 -51.52 -1.62
CA ILE A 23 11.13 -50.54 -2.29
C ILE A 23 10.29 -49.41 -2.87
N LYS A 24 9.18 -49.73 -3.52
CA LYS A 24 8.29 -48.71 -4.09
C LYS A 24 7.73 -47.78 -3.00
N LEU A 25 7.29 -48.35 -1.88
CA LEU A 25 6.79 -47.59 -0.72
C LEU A 25 7.86 -46.65 -0.14
N GLN A 26 9.13 -47.11 -0.04
CA GLN A 26 10.25 -46.26 0.40
C GLN A 26 10.53 -45.13 -0.61
N ILE A 27 10.48 -45.40 -1.90
CA ILE A 27 10.68 -44.38 -2.92
C ILE A 27 9.59 -43.31 -2.87
N ASP A 28 8.34 -43.72 -2.70
CA ASP A 28 7.21 -42.80 -2.59
C ASP A 28 7.34 -41.93 -1.32
N ASN A 29 7.68 -42.53 -0.16
CA ASN A 29 7.95 -41.77 1.07
C ASN A 29 9.11 -40.76 0.94
N VAL A 30 10.21 -41.13 0.26
CA VAL A 30 11.33 -40.22 0.01
C VAL A 30 10.91 -39.06 -0.88
N LYS A 31 10.08 -39.30 -1.91
CA LYS A 31 9.54 -38.25 -2.77
C LYS A 31 8.65 -37.29 -1.99
N ASP A 32 7.77 -37.79 -1.14
CA ASP A 32 6.88 -36.97 -0.31
C ASP A 32 7.67 -36.09 0.64
N ILE A 33 8.72 -36.62 1.28
CA ILE A 33 9.64 -35.84 2.13
C ILE A 33 10.38 -34.77 1.33
N GLN A 34 10.83 -35.08 0.11
CA GLN A 34 11.52 -34.10 -0.76
C GLN A 34 10.58 -32.99 -1.19
N ILE A 35 9.31 -33.31 -1.55
CA ILE A 35 8.30 -32.30 -1.91
C ILE A 35 8.01 -31.40 -0.72
N GLN A 36 7.87 -31.96 0.47
CA GLN A 36 7.62 -31.20 1.70
C GLN A 36 8.77 -30.27 2.04
N GLN A 37 10.01 -30.73 1.94
CA GLN A 37 11.21 -29.92 2.15
C GLN A 37 11.33 -28.79 1.12
N GLN A 38 11.03 -29.07 -0.15
CA GLN A 38 11.02 -28.03 -1.19
C GLN A 38 9.96 -26.95 -0.90
N GLU A 39 8.78 -27.36 -0.44
CA GLU A 39 7.71 -26.42 -0.13
C GLU A 39 8.05 -25.55 1.11
N GLU A 40 8.68 -26.13 2.13
CA GLU A 40 9.18 -25.37 3.29
C GLU A 40 10.30 -24.39 2.88
N HIS A 41 11.23 -24.84 2.04
CA HIS A 41 12.27 -23.95 1.48
C HIS A 41 11.68 -22.83 0.65
N ARG A 42 10.65 -23.12 -0.16
CA ARG A 42 9.96 -22.11 -0.96
C ARG A 42 9.26 -21.08 -0.07
N LYS A 43 8.55 -21.52 0.97
CA LYS A 43 7.89 -20.63 1.94
C LYS A 43 8.89 -19.77 2.71
N THR A 44 9.98 -20.37 3.16
CA THR A 44 11.06 -19.65 3.87
C THR A 44 11.70 -18.60 2.95
N ASN A 45 12.02 -18.95 1.71
CA ASN A 45 12.57 -18.00 0.74
C ASN A 45 11.57 -16.89 0.39
N GLN A 46 10.29 -17.20 0.20
CA GLN A 46 9.26 -16.19 -0.02
C GLN A 46 9.12 -15.25 1.18
N PHE A 47 9.17 -15.77 2.39
CA PHE A 47 9.15 -14.97 3.62
C PHE A 47 10.38 -14.06 3.71
N LEU A 48 11.59 -14.57 3.50
CA LEU A 48 12.82 -13.80 3.51
C LEU A 48 12.82 -12.71 2.43
N LEU A 49 12.46 -13.06 1.20
CA LEU A 49 12.38 -12.10 0.09
C LEU A 49 11.32 -11.03 0.35
N SER A 50 10.16 -11.40 0.90
CA SER A 50 9.11 -10.43 1.25
C SER A 50 9.56 -9.49 2.37
N THR A 51 10.32 -9.99 3.36
CA THR A 51 10.84 -9.18 4.47
C THR A 51 11.92 -8.20 4.01
N VAL A 52 12.85 -8.66 3.19
CA VAL A 52 13.94 -7.83 2.64
C VAL A 52 13.39 -6.82 1.63
N ASP A 53 12.54 -7.27 0.69
CA ASP A 53 11.92 -6.39 -0.30
C ASP A 53 10.98 -5.38 0.36
N TRP A 54 10.27 -5.77 1.42
CA TRP A 54 9.35 -4.90 2.13
C TRP A 54 10.07 -3.74 2.85
N SER A 55 11.17 -3.98 3.57
CA SER A 55 11.95 -2.92 4.21
C SER A 55 12.53 -1.94 3.18
N THR A 56 13.06 -2.45 2.08
CA THR A 56 13.59 -1.65 0.97
C THR A 56 12.47 -0.86 0.27
N ARG A 57 11.32 -1.48 0.03
CA ARG A 57 10.15 -0.83 -0.56
C ARG A 57 9.63 0.29 0.33
N ARG A 58 9.54 0.08 1.64
CA ARG A 58 9.14 1.10 2.62
C ARG A 58 10.04 2.32 2.55
N GLN A 59 11.34 2.13 2.61
CA GLN A 59 12.31 3.22 2.48
C GLN A 59 12.16 3.97 1.15
N ARG A 60 12.07 3.23 0.04
CA ARG A 60 11.90 3.83 -1.29
C ARG A 60 10.59 4.64 -1.38
N LEU A 61 9.49 4.12 -0.85
CA LEU A 61 8.22 4.84 -0.79
C LEU A 61 8.33 6.11 0.06
N THR A 62 8.90 6.03 1.26
CA THR A 62 9.06 7.19 2.15
C THR A 62 9.87 8.30 1.47
N LEU A 63 11.01 7.96 0.86
CA LEU A 63 11.84 8.95 0.17
C LEU A 63 11.15 9.53 -1.06
N PHE A 64 10.48 8.70 -1.86
CA PHE A 64 9.70 9.14 -3.01
C PHE A 64 8.59 10.10 -2.61
N ILE A 65 7.80 9.76 -1.58
CA ILE A 65 6.70 10.58 -1.07
C ILE A 65 7.23 11.91 -0.54
N ARG A 66 8.30 11.90 0.27
CA ARG A 66 8.98 13.10 0.75
C ARG A 66 9.35 14.03 -0.42
N ASP A 67 9.96 13.51 -1.48
CA ASP A 67 10.40 14.29 -2.61
C ASP A 67 9.23 14.89 -3.40
N ILE A 68 8.12 14.15 -3.52
CA ILE A 68 6.85 14.66 -4.09
C ILE A 68 6.31 15.83 -3.26
N ILE A 69 6.28 15.70 -1.94
CA ILE A 69 5.77 16.73 -1.01
C ILE A 69 6.63 17.99 -1.13
N VAL A 70 7.95 17.87 -1.00
CA VAL A 70 8.89 18.99 -1.12
C VAL A 70 8.68 19.72 -2.45
N LYS A 71 8.66 18.97 -3.55
CA LYS A 71 8.48 19.54 -4.89
C LYS A 71 7.14 20.27 -5.05
N SER A 72 6.06 19.71 -4.50
CA SER A 72 4.74 20.31 -4.54
C SER A 72 4.67 21.65 -3.81
N ARG A 73 5.59 21.89 -2.88
CA ARG A 73 5.65 23.07 -2.02
C ARG A 73 6.77 24.05 -2.35
N LEU A 74 7.62 23.76 -3.34
CA LEU A 74 8.76 24.64 -3.69
C LEU A 74 8.35 26.04 -4.17
N LYS A 75 7.17 26.15 -4.79
CA LYS A 75 6.70 27.42 -5.40
C LYS A 75 5.65 28.15 -4.56
N VAL A 76 5.37 27.70 -3.35
CA VAL A 76 4.43 28.39 -2.46
C VAL A 76 5.17 29.34 -1.50
N LYS A 77 4.43 30.34 -1.03
CA LYS A 77 4.95 31.38 -0.12
C LYS A 77 5.63 30.81 1.13
N ASN A 78 5.13 29.66 1.62
CA ASN A 78 5.69 28.95 2.77
C ASN A 78 6.08 27.52 2.32
N PRO A 79 7.33 27.29 1.90
CA PRO A 79 7.81 25.96 1.59
C PRO A 79 7.76 25.08 2.85
N ILE A 80 7.55 23.78 2.64
CA ILE A 80 7.55 22.82 3.74
C ILE A 80 9.00 22.48 4.14
N PRO A 81 9.35 22.45 5.44
CA PRO A 81 10.64 21.93 5.89
C PRO A 81 10.82 20.46 5.50
N LEU A 82 12.06 20.06 5.20
CA LEU A 82 12.39 18.70 4.78
C LEU A 82 12.00 17.67 5.84
N GLU A 83 12.19 18.02 7.11
CA GLU A 83 11.84 17.18 8.27
C GLU A 83 10.33 16.96 8.36
N GLU A 84 9.53 17.99 8.11
CA GLU A 84 8.06 17.89 8.09
C GLU A 84 7.59 17.05 6.90
N ALA A 85 8.18 17.24 5.73
CA ALA A 85 7.88 16.44 4.55
C ALA A 85 8.22 14.94 4.76
N TYR A 86 9.35 14.68 5.46
CA TYR A 86 9.73 13.32 5.82
C TYR A 86 8.76 12.71 6.84
N LEU A 87 8.36 13.47 7.86
CA LEU A 87 7.38 13.04 8.86
C LEU A 87 6.03 12.67 8.22
N ILE A 88 5.55 13.49 7.28
CA ILE A 88 4.32 13.18 6.52
C ILE A 88 4.50 11.87 5.75
N ALA A 89 5.60 11.73 5.01
CA ALA A 89 5.87 10.57 4.18
C ALA A 89 5.98 9.27 5.00
N GLU A 90 6.70 9.30 6.12
CA GLU A 90 6.82 8.16 7.03
C GLU A 90 5.48 7.78 7.65
N THR A 91 4.72 8.79 8.09
CA THR A 91 3.39 8.58 8.69
C THR A 91 2.42 7.97 7.66
N ASP A 92 2.38 8.47 6.43
CA ASP A 92 1.53 7.94 5.37
C ASP A 92 1.84 6.46 5.09
N VAL A 93 3.12 6.11 5.00
CA VAL A 93 3.54 4.72 4.78
C VAL A 93 3.13 3.84 5.97
N VAL A 94 3.43 4.27 7.20
CA VAL A 94 3.11 3.49 8.42
C VAL A 94 1.60 3.31 8.59
N GLU A 95 0.80 4.35 8.37
CA GLU A 95 -0.65 4.26 8.57
C GLU A 95 -1.33 3.47 7.45
N SER A 96 -0.88 3.62 6.19
CA SER A 96 -1.45 2.85 5.08
C SER A 96 -1.20 1.34 5.22
N GLU A 97 -0.06 0.92 5.76
CA GLU A 97 0.27 -0.49 5.96
C GLU A 97 -0.65 -1.22 6.96
N LYS A 98 -1.36 -0.48 7.82
CA LYS A 98 -2.31 -1.06 8.79
C LYS A 98 -3.61 -1.52 8.15
N TYR A 99 -3.89 -1.06 6.93
CA TYR A 99 -5.17 -1.30 6.26
C TYR A 99 -4.96 -1.79 4.83
N PRO A 100 -5.40 -3.01 4.49
CA PRO A 100 -5.16 -3.60 3.16
C PRO A 100 -5.83 -2.83 2.01
N ASN A 101 -6.84 -2.00 2.33
CA ASN A 101 -7.60 -1.22 1.36
C ASN A 101 -7.05 0.19 1.15
N VAL A 102 -5.99 0.57 1.87
CA VAL A 102 -5.41 1.92 1.81
C VAL A 102 -4.10 1.90 1.05
N ASP A 103 -4.14 2.37 -0.19
CA ASP A 103 -2.92 2.60 -0.99
C ASP A 103 -2.27 3.92 -0.56
N VAL A 104 -1.00 3.88 -0.17
CA VAL A 104 -0.28 5.06 0.30
C VAL A 104 -0.19 6.18 -0.75
N LEU A 105 -0.09 5.83 -2.04
CA LEU A 105 -0.05 6.83 -3.12
C LEU A 105 -1.44 7.45 -3.38
N LEU A 106 -2.52 6.73 -3.07
CA LEU A 106 -3.86 7.30 -3.05
C LEU A 106 -4.02 8.30 -1.90
N LEU A 107 -3.59 7.94 -0.69
CA LEU A 107 -3.58 8.83 0.47
C LEU A 107 -2.78 10.11 0.18
N LEU A 108 -1.59 9.98 -0.40
CA LEU A 108 -0.77 11.10 -0.85
C LEU A 108 -1.48 11.98 -1.89
N ALA A 109 -2.18 11.37 -2.86
CA ALA A 109 -2.93 12.10 -3.87
C ALA A 109 -4.11 12.88 -3.26
N MET A 110 -4.78 12.30 -2.27
CA MET A 110 -5.82 12.98 -1.50
C MET A 110 -5.26 14.19 -0.75
N GLN A 111 -4.22 14.02 0.06
CA GLN A 111 -3.59 15.11 0.82
C GLN A 111 -3.16 16.28 -0.07
N ARG A 112 -2.69 15.97 -1.27
CA ARG A 112 -2.37 17.01 -2.25
C ARG A 112 -3.63 17.78 -2.67
N CYS A 113 -4.73 17.12 -2.95
CA CYS A 113 -5.98 17.76 -3.37
C CYS A 113 -6.63 18.51 -2.21
N GLU A 114 -6.60 17.96 -0.99
CA GLU A 114 -7.23 18.51 0.21
C GLU A 114 -6.55 19.80 0.70
N SER A 115 -5.26 19.75 0.91
CA SER A 115 -4.56 20.86 1.58
C SER A 115 -3.26 21.29 0.91
N ARG A 116 -2.83 20.59 -0.14
CA ARG A 116 -1.47 20.69 -0.68
C ARG A 116 -0.41 20.47 0.40
N PHE A 117 -0.63 19.49 1.25
CA PHE A 117 0.24 19.13 2.38
C PHE A 117 0.38 20.24 3.43
N ASN A 118 -0.62 21.09 3.60
CA ASN A 118 -0.63 22.12 4.63
C ASN A 118 -1.40 21.62 5.87
N ARG A 119 -0.66 21.22 6.92
CA ARG A 119 -1.27 20.75 8.16
C ARG A 119 -2.07 21.83 8.92
N GLN A 120 -1.87 23.12 8.59
CA GLN A 120 -2.59 24.24 9.18
C GLN A 120 -3.80 24.68 8.34
N ALA A 121 -4.14 23.95 7.29
CA ALA A 121 -5.27 24.31 6.43
C ALA A 121 -6.59 24.19 7.19
N VAL A 122 -7.47 25.18 6.96
CA VAL A 122 -8.87 25.16 7.42
C VAL A 122 -9.72 25.60 6.23
N SER A 123 -10.72 24.79 5.85
CA SER A 123 -11.64 25.16 4.77
C SER A 123 -12.73 26.10 5.25
N SER A 124 -13.48 26.70 4.31
CA SER A 124 -14.69 27.51 4.61
C SER A 124 -15.75 26.72 5.39
N GLU A 125 -15.82 25.41 5.15
CA GLU A 125 -16.77 24.50 5.79
C GLU A 125 -16.26 23.96 7.15
N GLY A 126 -15.03 24.34 7.55
CA GLY A 126 -14.44 23.95 8.83
C GLY A 126 -13.70 22.60 8.79
N ALA A 127 -13.36 22.07 7.63
CA ALA A 127 -12.47 20.92 7.53
C ALA A 127 -11.03 21.31 7.91
N ILE A 128 -10.32 20.46 8.66
CA ILE A 128 -9.07 20.80 9.33
C ILE A 128 -7.90 19.90 8.87
N GLY A 129 -6.74 20.51 8.73
CA GLY A 129 -5.45 19.86 8.65
C GLY A 129 -5.09 19.31 7.29
N ILE A 130 -4.03 18.49 7.26
CA ILE A 130 -3.46 17.95 6.02
C ILE A 130 -4.47 17.09 5.25
N ASN A 131 -5.34 16.37 5.97
CA ASN A 131 -6.35 15.46 5.42
C ASN A 131 -7.76 16.08 5.34
N GLN A 132 -7.93 17.35 5.68
CA GLN A 132 -9.21 18.08 5.67
C GLN A 132 -10.36 17.29 6.32
N LEU A 133 -10.13 16.78 7.52
CA LEU A 133 -11.17 16.08 8.26
C LEU A 133 -12.12 17.06 8.92
N MET A 134 -13.42 16.79 8.79
CA MET A 134 -14.44 17.54 9.58
C MET A 134 -14.31 17.19 11.07
N PRO A 135 -14.48 18.17 11.98
CA PRO A 135 -14.45 17.93 13.43
C PRO A 135 -15.39 16.83 13.90
N SER A 136 -16.57 16.72 13.30
CA SER A 136 -17.53 15.64 13.59
C SER A 136 -16.98 14.25 13.23
N THR A 137 -16.34 14.13 12.07
CA THR A 137 -15.70 12.89 11.61
C THR A 137 -14.49 12.55 12.49
N GLY A 138 -13.67 13.55 12.82
CA GLY A 138 -12.55 13.39 13.72
C GLY A 138 -12.97 12.86 15.10
N ARG A 139 -14.03 13.41 15.67
CA ARG A 139 -14.59 12.97 16.96
C ARG A 139 -15.07 11.52 16.91
N LEU A 140 -15.80 11.13 15.86
CA LEU A 140 -16.28 9.78 15.69
C LEU A 140 -15.11 8.77 15.60
N LEU A 141 -14.09 9.10 14.80
CA LEU A 141 -12.93 8.23 14.62
C LEU A 141 -12.06 8.17 15.87
N CYS A 142 -11.88 9.27 16.60
CA CYS A 142 -11.19 9.27 17.90
C CYS A 142 -11.87 8.34 18.90
N THR A 143 -13.21 8.32 18.96
CA THR A 143 -13.97 7.37 19.80
C THR A 143 -13.64 5.92 19.44
N HIS A 144 -13.52 5.61 18.15
CA HIS A 144 -13.14 4.27 17.69
C HIS A 144 -11.76 3.84 18.22
N PHE A 145 -10.83 4.78 18.40
CA PHE A 145 -9.48 4.50 18.91
C PHE A 145 -9.33 4.69 20.43
N GLY A 146 -10.40 5.06 21.14
CA GLY A 146 -10.32 5.40 22.56
C GLY A 146 -9.50 6.66 22.85
N ILE A 147 -9.45 7.60 21.88
CA ILE A 147 -8.72 8.87 21.99
C ILE A 147 -9.73 9.96 22.39
N GLU A 148 -9.42 10.74 23.41
CA GLU A 148 -10.19 11.94 23.74
C GLU A 148 -10.00 12.99 22.64
N TYR A 149 -11.12 13.46 22.05
CA TYR A 149 -11.08 14.36 20.91
C TYR A 149 -10.88 15.80 21.31
N CYS A 150 -9.98 16.49 20.63
CA CYS A 150 -9.90 17.95 20.53
C CYS A 150 -9.50 18.35 19.10
N ASP A 151 -9.90 19.53 18.65
CA ASP A 151 -9.66 19.98 17.27
C ASP A 151 -8.16 20.06 16.92
N SER A 152 -7.30 20.28 17.92
CA SER A 152 -5.87 20.33 17.73
C SER A 152 -5.27 19.01 17.20
N LEU A 153 -5.93 17.86 17.41
CA LEU A 153 -5.52 16.57 16.90
C LEU A 153 -5.60 16.50 15.35
N LEU A 154 -6.46 17.29 14.74
CA LEU A 154 -6.60 17.31 13.27
C LEU A 154 -5.47 18.11 12.60
N TYR A 155 -4.75 18.96 13.34
CA TYR A 155 -3.53 19.62 12.88
C TYR A 155 -2.26 18.78 13.10
N ASP A 156 -2.35 17.75 13.96
CA ASP A 156 -1.25 16.81 14.17
C ASP A 156 -1.17 15.82 13.02
N ILE A 157 -0.01 15.74 12.37
CA ILE A 157 0.21 14.94 11.18
C ILE A 157 -0.09 13.46 11.47
N ALA A 158 0.46 12.93 12.56
CA ALA A 158 0.34 11.51 12.88
C ALA A 158 -1.11 11.12 13.19
N THR A 159 -1.80 11.91 14.02
CA THR A 159 -3.19 11.65 14.40
C THR A 159 -4.13 11.85 13.22
N SER A 160 -4.00 12.97 12.50
CA SER A 160 -4.85 13.26 11.34
C SER A 160 -4.73 12.18 10.26
N THR A 161 -3.51 11.74 9.95
CA THR A 161 -3.28 10.68 8.94
C THR A 161 -3.79 9.32 9.42
N LYS A 162 -3.61 8.97 10.70
CA LYS A 162 -4.20 7.77 11.29
C LYS A 162 -5.73 7.73 11.13
N LEU A 163 -6.38 8.86 11.43
CA LEU A 163 -7.85 8.97 11.29
C LEU A 163 -8.28 8.90 9.82
N ALA A 164 -7.58 9.57 8.91
CA ALA A 164 -7.87 9.56 7.48
C ALA A 164 -7.69 8.15 6.86
N ALA A 165 -6.61 7.45 7.19
CA ALA A 165 -6.39 6.08 6.73
C ALA A 165 -7.49 5.13 7.21
N LYS A 166 -7.93 5.27 8.48
CA LYS A 166 -9.07 4.49 9.00
C LYS A 166 -10.38 4.82 8.28
N LEU A 167 -10.65 6.08 8.01
CA LEU A 167 -11.83 6.50 7.27
C LEU A 167 -11.84 5.90 5.86
N LEU A 168 -10.71 5.96 5.15
CA LEU A 168 -10.57 5.37 3.82
C LEU A 168 -10.84 3.86 3.82
N ASP A 169 -10.32 3.13 4.80
CA ASP A 169 -10.56 1.70 4.96
C ASP A 169 -12.05 1.39 5.18
N ILE A 170 -12.73 2.14 6.05
CA ILE A 170 -14.18 2.02 6.30
C ILE A 170 -14.97 2.28 5.01
N LEU A 171 -14.68 3.37 4.33
CA LEU A 171 -15.40 3.76 3.12
C LEU A 171 -15.15 2.77 1.97
N TYR A 172 -13.90 2.34 1.79
CA TYR A 172 -13.62 1.32 0.77
C TYR A 172 -14.29 -0.02 1.10
N THR A 173 -14.30 -0.43 2.35
CA THR A 173 -15.01 -1.64 2.78
C THR A 173 -16.50 -1.56 2.46
N THR A 174 -17.09 -0.35 2.58
CA THR A 174 -18.49 -0.10 2.27
C THR A 174 -18.78 -0.13 0.77
N TYR A 175 -17.96 0.52 -0.02
CA TYR A 175 -18.25 0.74 -1.46
C TYR A 175 -17.55 -0.23 -2.38
N GLN A 176 -16.42 -0.84 -1.99
CA GLN A 176 -15.53 -1.69 -2.81
C GLN A 176 -15.09 -1.00 -4.12
N ARG A 177 -15.07 0.34 -4.13
CA ARG A 177 -14.76 1.19 -5.29
C ARG A 177 -14.13 2.49 -4.82
N TYR A 178 -12.93 2.80 -5.30
CA TYR A 178 -12.23 4.03 -4.90
C TYR A 178 -12.92 5.33 -5.33
N ASP A 179 -13.58 5.36 -6.48
CA ASP A 179 -14.31 6.55 -6.90
C ASP A 179 -15.47 6.90 -5.97
N LEU A 180 -16.21 5.90 -5.46
CA LEU A 180 -17.27 6.10 -4.49
C LEU A 180 -16.72 6.42 -3.09
N THR A 181 -15.60 5.78 -2.70
CA THR A 181 -14.86 6.07 -1.48
C THR A 181 -14.45 7.54 -1.44
N LEU A 182 -13.87 8.04 -2.52
CA LEU A 182 -13.44 9.44 -2.65
C LEU A 182 -14.62 10.42 -2.68
N ALA A 183 -15.71 10.04 -3.34
CA ALA A 183 -16.92 10.88 -3.37
C ALA A 183 -17.54 11.02 -1.97
N ASP A 184 -17.58 9.93 -1.18
CA ASP A 184 -18.05 9.99 0.22
C ASP A 184 -17.07 10.75 1.11
N TYR A 185 -15.78 10.52 0.97
CA TYR A 185 -14.76 11.23 1.75
C TYR A 185 -14.91 12.76 1.60
N ASN A 186 -15.07 13.24 0.36
CA ASN A 186 -15.18 14.68 0.07
C ASN A 186 -16.55 15.27 0.39
N GLY A 187 -17.64 14.59 0.03
CA GLY A 187 -18.98 15.16 0.11
C GLY A 187 -20.01 14.33 0.88
N GLY A 188 -19.55 13.29 1.59
CA GLY A 188 -20.39 12.39 2.39
C GLY A 188 -21.19 11.38 1.55
N PRO A 189 -22.01 10.53 2.22
CA PRO A 189 -22.71 9.42 1.57
C PRO A 189 -23.71 9.87 0.49
N TYR A 190 -24.24 11.07 0.57
CA TYR A 190 -25.09 11.63 -0.49
C TYR A 190 -24.28 11.86 -1.77
N ALA A 191 -23.07 12.42 -1.67
CA ALA A 191 -22.19 12.63 -2.81
C ALA A 191 -21.79 11.30 -3.48
N ALA A 192 -21.48 10.25 -2.70
CA ALA A 192 -21.23 8.92 -3.24
C ALA A 192 -22.45 8.36 -3.99
N SER A 193 -23.66 8.53 -3.46
CA SER A 193 -24.90 8.10 -4.11
C SER A 193 -25.14 8.87 -5.43
N TYR A 194 -24.95 10.18 -5.44
CA TYR A 194 -25.07 11.00 -6.66
C TYR A 194 -24.03 10.63 -7.70
N TYR A 195 -22.78 10.42 -7.29
CA TYR A 195 -21.67 10.02 -8.17
C TYR A 195 -21.97 8.66 -8.81
N LYS A 196 -22.40 7.68 -8.01
CA LYS A 196 -22.81 6.34 -8.49
C LYS A 196 -23.87 6.40 -9.57
N ASN A 197 -24.87 7.25 -9.39
CA ASN A 197 -26.04 7.33 -10.27
C ASN A 197 -25.86 8.35 -11.41
N LYS A 198 -24.69 8.97 -11.56
CA LYS A 198 -24.39 9.98 -12.59
C LYS A 198 -25.44 11.12 -12.61
N ARG A 199 -25.93 11.53 -11.45
CA ARG A 199 -26.94 12.60 -11.36
C ARG A 199 -26.30 13.95 -11.61
N SER A 200 -26.99 14.83 -12.35
CA SER A 200 -26.54 16.16 -12.73
C SER A 200 -26.42 17.16 -11.59
N SER A 201 -26.87 16.80 -10.38
CA SER A 201 -26.87 17.65 -9.18
C SER A 201 -25.72 17.37 -8.22
N LEU A 202 -24.66 16.65 -8.66
CA LEU A 202 -23.45 16.48 -7.87
C LEU A 202 -22.80 17.85 -7.62
N PRO A 203 -22.41 18.21 -6.38
CA PRO A 203 -21.66 19.43 -6.15
C PRO A 203 -20.44 19.49 -7.07
N GLU A 204 -20.21 20.66 -7.70
CA GLU A 204 -19.14 20.85 -8.68
C GLU A 204 -17.76 20.49 -8.09
N GLU A 205 -17.56 20.80 -6.81
CA GLU A 205 -16.37 20.46 -6.06
C GLU A 205 -16.14 18.93 -6.06
N THR A 206 -17.12 18.13 -5.65
CA THR A 206 -16.97 16.66 -5.61
C THR A 206 -16.85 16.07 -7.01
N ALA A 207 -17.53 16.66 -8.00
CA ALA A 207 -17.44 16.25 -9.41
C ALA A 207 -16.02 16.44 -9.96
N ALA A 208 -15.32 17.48 -9.53
CA ALA A 208 -13.94 17.76 -9.92
C ALA A 208 -12.92 17.01 -9.05
N TYR A 209 -13.22 16.80 -7.77
CA TYR A 209 -12.33 16.17 -6.80
C TYR A 209 -11.98 14.72 -7.17
N VAL A 210 -13.00 13.87 -7.38
CA VAL A 210 -12.79 12.44 -7.63
C VAL A 210 -11.87 12.18 -8.84
N PRO A 211 -12.13 12.75 -10.04
CA PRO A 211 -11.23 12.55 -11.18
C PRO A 211 -9.84 13.14 -10.94
N SER A 212 -9.72 14.25 -10.20
CA SER A 212 -8.43 14.88 -9.89
C SER A 212 -7.57 13.97 -9.00
N VAL A 213 -8.14 13.40 -7.94
CA VAL A 213 -7.44 12.49 -7.04
C VAL A 213 -7.03 11.23 -7.79
N LEU A 214 -7.95 10.59 -8.53
CA LEU A 214 -7.65 9.36 -9.28
C LEU A 214 -6.54 9.58 -10.32
N LYS A 215 -6.59 10.68 -11.06
CA LYS A 215 -5.53 11.03 -12.02
C LYS A 215 -4.19 11.26 -11.34
N THR A 216 -4.19 11.95 -10.19
CA THR A 216 -2.97 12.20 -9.41
C THR A 216 -2.39 10.89 -8.88
N TRP A 217 -3.23 9.99 -8.39
CA TRP A 217 -2.85 8.66 -7.93
C TRP A 217 -2.20 7.83 -9.05
N GLU A 218 -2.82 7.75 -10.24
CA GLU A 218 -2.22 7.06 -11.39
C GLU A 218 -0.85 7.66 -11.76
N ASN A 219 -0.73 8.99 -11.80
CA ASN A 219 0.54 9.66 -12.07
C ASN A 219 1.61 9.29 -11.03
N TYR A 220 1.25 9.19 -9.75
CA TYR A 220 2.18 8.81 -8.70
C TYR A 220 2.61 7.34 -8.81
N LYS A 221 1.71 6.44 -9.18
CA LYS A 221 2.05 5.03 -9.43
C LYS A 221 3.07 4.88 -10.57
N GLU A 222 2.85 5.56 -11.69
CA GLU A 222 3.79 5.54 -12.81
C GLU A 222 5.14 6.19 -12.44
N ALA A 223 5.10 7.31 -11.72
CA ALA A 223 6.33 7.95 -11.24
C ALA A 223 7.13 7.04 -10.30
N PHE A 224 6.47 6.32 -9.40
CA PHE A 224 7.13 5.41 -8.48
C PHE A 224 7.76 4.21 -9.21
N LYS A 225 7.13 3.69 -10.25
CA LYS A 225 7.72 2.65 -11.10
C LYS A 225 9.05 3.12 -11.70
N VAL A 226 9.05 4.32 -12.31
CA VAL A 226 10.27 4.91 -12.91
C VAL A 226 11.33 5.19 -11.85
N TYR A 227 10.92 5.68 -10.67
CA TYR A 227 11.81 5.90 -9.54
C TYR A 227 12.54 4.62 -9.12
N ASN A 228 11.83 3.49 -9.02
CA ASN A 228 12.42 2.19 -8.70
C ASN A 228 13.40 1.69 -9.78
N ILE A 229 13.04 1.79 -11.06
CA ILE A 229 13.92 1.37 -12.17
C ILE A 229 15.25 2.16 -12.14
N ASN A 230 15.17 3.46 -11.88
CA ASN A 230 16.37 4.31 -11.80
C ASN A 230 17.25 3.96 -10.58
N LEU A 231 16.66 3.56 -9.45
CA LEU A 231 17.42 3.10 -8.30
C LEU A 231 18.13 1.77 -8.57
N GLU A 232 17.46 0.84 -9.25
CA GLU A 232 18.04 -0.46 -9.61
C GLU A 232 19.15 -0.33 -10.66
N SER A 233 19.00 0.57 -11.63
CA SER A 233 20.04 0.84 -12.65
C SER A 233 21.25 1.59 -12.10
N ASN A 234 21.08 2.40 -11.06
CA ASN A 234 22.15 3.18 -10.41
C ASN A 234 22.78 2.48 -9.20
N SER A 235 22.39 1.26 -8.89
CA SER A 235 22.89 0.50 -7.73
C SER A 235 24.39 0.20 -7.77
N THR A 236 25.09 0.55 -8.87
CA THR A 236 26.56 0.50 -8.96
C THR A 236 27.27 1.73 -8.34
N VAL A 237 26.53 2.82 -8.02
CA VAL A 237 27.10 4.03 -7.39
C VAL A 237 26.06 4.69 -6.49
N ILE A 238 25.80 4.13 -5.30
CA ILE A 238 25.01 4.84 -4.30
C ILE A 238 25.92 5.83 -3.57
N ASN A 239 25.95 7.06 -4.07
CA ASN A 239 26.43 8.19 -3.29
C ASN A 239 25.20 8.81 -2.60
N LEU A 240 25.04 8.56 -1.30
CA LEU A 240 23.93 8.99 -0.42
C LEU A 240 23.86 10.51 -0.21
N GLY A 241 24.15 11.30 -1.19
CA GLY A 241 24.19 12.77 -1.07
C GLY A 241 23.80 13.56 -2.33
N SER A 242 23.41 12.91 -3.42
CA SER A 242 23.16 13.66 -4.66
C SER A 242 21.71 14.07 -4.85
N THR A 243 21.50 15.35 -5.16
CA THR A 243 20.26 16.01 -5.61
C THR A 243 19.66 15.42 -6.90
N SER A 244 20.29 14.37 -7.46
CA SER A 244 19.95 13.78 -8.77
C SER A 244 18.54 13.16 -8.88
N ASN A 245 17.94 12.75 -7.76
CA ASN A 245 16.60 12.14 -7.77
C ASN A 245 15.49 13.18 -8.02
N ILE A 246 15.68 14.42 -7.55
CA ILE A 246 14.74 15.53 -7.79
C ILE A 246 14.72 15.90 -9.29
N ASP A 247 15.86 15.84 -9.96
CA ASP A 247 15.97 16.12 -11.39
C ASP A 247 15.26 15.07 -12.26
N THR A 248 15.24 13.82 -11.82
CA THR A 248 14.53 12.74 -12.51
C THR A 248 13.01 12.94 -12.43
N ILE A 249 12.47 13.29 -11.26
CA ILE A 249 11.05 13.62 -11.09
C ILE A 249 10.67 14.87 -11.90
N ASN A 250 11.62 15.83 -12.05
CA ASN A 250 11.43 17.03 -12.87
C ASN A 250 11.31 16.70 -14.36
N LYS A 251 12.15 15.82 -14.89
CA LYS A 251 12.14 15.40 -16.31
C LYS A 251 10.86 14.66 -16.70
N LEU A 252 10.19 14.00 -15.75
CA LEU A 252 8.97 13.24 -16.01
C LEU A 252 7.70 14.12 -16.13
N GLY A 253 7.78 15.44 -15.87
CA GLY A 253 6.63 16.36 -16.03
C GLY A 253 5.41 16.05 -15.14
N ILE A 254 5.58 15.18 -14.15
CA ILE A 254 4.49 14.57 -13.36
C ILE A 254 3.84 15.56 -12.39
N ILE A 255 4.58 16.61 -12.02
CA ILE A 255 4.06 17.69 -11.18
C ILE A 255 4.11 18.98 -11.98
N LYS A 256 3.00 19.33 -12.60
CA LYS A 256 2.81 20.71 -13.05
C LYS A 256 2.53 21.58 -11.82
N PRO A 257 3.11 22.79 -11.78
CA PRO A 257 2.93 23.74 -10.68
C PRO A 257 1.48 24.12 -10.50
#